data_f0ce190bf9f04edbfc36cf796f9c36b5
#
_entry.id   f0ce190bf9f04edbfc36cf796f9c36b5
#
_cell.length_a   1.000
_cell.length_b   1.000
_cell.length_c   1.000
_cell.angle_alpha   90.00
_cell.angle_beta   90.00
_cell.angle_gamma   90.00
#
_symmetry.space_group_name_H-M   'P 1'
#
loop_
_entity.id
_entity.type
_entity.pdbx_description
1 polymer ?
#
loop_
_entity_poly.entity_id
_entity_poly.type
_entity_poly.pdbx_seq_one_letter_code
_entity_poly.pdbx_strand_id
1 'polypeptide(L)'
;LVEYFLKPVENDFSWIKENLCLSIQDLLLKFSNGRFVYKKFLKLNILTGLEYALNAFEINKTPDIYLNSFFETLLGLKNKNQLTEAQFLRHWKQIKDKASIKTPANSNAVKVMTVHKAKGLEFEAVIIPFIDNDYIEGRNNKIWARVDFEETNKLGKIPLGVSKNLENFGSKIKNQYVDFESKAVLDAINLLYVATTRPSKELHLFVDKEKANKQNNLAHVFFSTYPDLMDNKKERNAFFTCVLAL
;
A
#
# COMPACT_ATOMS: atom_id res chain seq x y z
N LEU A 1 8.74 -12.02 -19.42
CA LEU A 1 9.11 -11.45 -20.73
C LEU A 1 8.19 -11.98 -21.83
N VAL A 2 8.04 -13.30 -21.99
CA VAL A 2 7.16 -13.91 -22.99
C VAL A 2 5.70 -13.44 -22.80
N GLU A 3 5.17 -13.39 -21.58
CA GLU A 3 3.83 -12.88 -21.29
C GLU A 3 3.66 -11.38 -21.64
N TYR A 4 4.71 -10.59 -21.52
CA TYR A 4 4.68 -9.16 -21.87
C TYR A 4 4.59 -8.95 -23.38
N PHE A 5 5.33 -9.76 -24.16
CA PHE A 5 5.32 -9.68 -25.63
C PHE A 5 4.15 -10.39 -26.29
N LEU A 6 3.50 -11.33 -25.59
CA LEU A 6 2.34 -12.06 -26.09
C LEU A 6 1.00 -11.38 -25.74
N LYS A 7 1.00 -10.16 -25.19
CA LYS A 7 -0.26 -9.39 -25.13
C LYS A 7 -0.70 -9.08 -26.54
N PRO A 8 -1.78 -9.69 -27.04
CA PRO A 8 -2.27 -9.37 -28.38
C PRO A 8 -2.64 -7.88 -28.40
N VAL A 9 -2.08 -7.14 -29.33
CA VAL A 9 -2.67 -5.90 -29.79
C VAL A 9 -4.06 -6.29 -30.26
N GLU A 10 -5.08 -5.63 -29.74
CA GLU A 10 -6.50 -5.95 -29.86
C GLU A 10 -6.88 -6.72 -31.13
N ASN A 11 -7.37 -7.95 -30.96
CA ASN A 11 -8.11 -8.76 -31.95
C ASN A 11 -7.38 -9.26 -33.22
N ASP A 12 -6.08 -9.32 -33.28
CA ASP A 12 -5.41 -9.89 -34.45
C ASP A 12 -5.21 -11.41 -34.32
N PHE A 13 -6.26 -12.18 -34.60
CA PHE A 13 -6.20 -13.64 -34.70
C PHE A 13 -5.22 -14.12 -35.80
N SER A 14 -4.90 -13.27 -36.79
CA SER A 14 -3.93 -13.59 -37.84
C SER A 14 -2.53 -13.78 -37.24
N TRP A 15 -2.13 -12.92 -36.31
CA TRP A 15 -0.87 -13.00 -35.59
C TRP A 15 -0.72 -14.32 -34.80
N ILE A 16 -1.80 -14.73 -34.09
CA ILE A 16 -1.80 -15.98 -33.34
C ILE A 16 -1.62 -17.16 -34.30
N LYS A 17 -2.37 -17.18 -35.41
CA LYS A 17 -2.33 -18.24 -36.42
C LYS A 17 -0.95 -18.40 -37.06
N GLU A 18 -0.27 -17.26 -37.38
CA GLU A 18 1.06 -17.25 -37.98
C GLU A 18 2.16 -17.75 -37.04
N ASN A 19 1.98 -17.57 -35.72
CA ASN A 19 3.02 -17.85 -34.73
C ASN A 19 2.76 -19.14 -33.92
N LEU A 20 1.59 -19.73 -34.03
CA LEU A 20 1.18 -20.92 -33.25
C LEU A 20 2.03 -22.17 -33.54
N CYS A 21 2.59 -22.28 -34.76
CA CYS A 21 3.43 -23.37 -35.19
C CYS A 21 4.93 -23.17 -34.95
N LEU A 22 5.35 -21.99 -34.45
CA LEU A 22 6.75 -21.70 -34.22
C LEU A 22 7.23 -22.27 -32.87
N SER A 23 8.44 -22.78 -32.82
CA SER A 23 9.07 -23.13 -31.57
C SER A 23 9.32 -21.85 -30.73
N ILE A 24 9.44 -22.00 -29.40
CA ILE A 24 9.80 -20.85 -28.51
C ILE A 24 11.11 -20.20 -28.98
N GLN A 25 12.06 -20.99 -29.50
CA GLN A 25 13.34 -20.46 -29.98
C GLN A 25 13.15 -19.57 -31.22
N ASP A 26 12.33 -20.00 -32.16
CA ASP A 26 12.06 -19.25 -33.39
C ASP A 26 11.24 -17.99 -33.10
N LEU A 27 10.29 -18.08 -32.18
CA LEU A 27 9.55 -16.91 -31.69
C LEU A 27 10.47 -15.86 -31.09
N LEU A 28 11.34 -16.25 -30.16
CA LEU A 28 12.28 -15.34 -29.52
C LEU A 28 13.28 -14.73 -30.54
N LEU A 29 13.71 -15.54 -31.51
CA LEU A 29 14.59 -15.08 -32.60
C LEU A 29 13.86 -14.04 -33.48
N LYS A 30 12.60 -14.32 -33.87
CA LYS A 30 11.76 -13.42 -34.67
C LYS A 30 11.53 -12.10 -33.95
N PHE A 31 11.12 -12.13 -32.69
CA PHE A 31 10.83 -10.92 -31.91
C PHE A 31 12.05 -10.06 -31.57
N SER A 32 13.22 -10.66 -31.51
CA SER A 32 14.47 -9.94 -31.30
C SER A 32 15.16 -9.48 -32.59
N ASN A 33 14.50 -9.62 -33.74
CA ASN A 33 15.10 -9.37 -35.06
C ASN A 33 16.43 -10.14 -35.24
N GLY A 34 16.46 -11.40 -34.84
CA GLY A 34 17.64 -12.27 -34.94
C GLY A 34 18.73 -12.06 -33.87
N ARG A 35 18.53 -11.14 -32.91
CA ARG A 35 19.56 -10.82 -31.91
C ARG A 35 19.58 -11.79 -30.73
N PHE A 36 18.45 -12.39 -30.38
CA PHE A 36 18.35 -13.31 -29.24
C PHE A 36 18.51 -14.76 -29.69
N VAL A 37 19.64 -15.37 -29.29
CA VAL A 37 19.92 -16.78 -29.56
C VAL A 37 19.69 -17.58 -28.27
N TYR A 38 18.64 -18.39 -28.22
CA TYR A 38 18.25 -19.16 -27.03
C TYR A 38 19.35 -20.08 -26.50
N LYS A 39 20.09 -20.78 -27.38
CA LYS A 39 21.19 -21.64 -26.99
C LYS A 39 22.36 -20.89 -26.32
N LYS A 40 22.57 -19.62 -26.68
CA LYS A 40 23.54 -18.75 -26.03
C LYS A 40 23.03 -18.33 -24.67
N PHE A 41 21.76 -17.93 -24.57
CA PHE A 41 21.14 -17.53 -23.31
C PHE A 41 21.26 -18.60 -22.24
N LEU A 42 21.01 -19.88 -22.57
CA LEU A 42 21.08 -21.00 -21.63
C LEU A 42 22.46 -21.25 -21.03
N LYS A 43 23.53 -20.71 -21.63
CA LYS A 43 24.92 -20.84 -21.14
C LYS A 43 25.33 -19.69 -20.23
N LEU A 44 24.54 -18.63 -20.14
CA LEU A 44 24.82 -17.44 -19.36
C LEU A 44 24.31 -17.60 -17.93
N ASN A 45 24.99 -16.97 -16.99
CA ASN A 45 24.46 -16.84 -15.64
C ASN A 45 23.28 -15.86 -15.65
N ILE A 46 22.47 -15.88 -14.59
CA ILE A 46 21.22 -15.12 -14.50
C ILE A 46 21.39 -13.61 -14.77
N LEU A 47 22.46 -12.98 -14.31
CA LEU A 47 22.73 -11.55 -14.54
C LEU A 47 23.06 -11.27 -16.00
N THR A 48 24.09 -11.95 -16.53
CA THR A 48 24.51 -11.77 -17.92
C THR A 48 23.45 -12.22 -18.90
N GLY A 49 22.66 -13.23 -18.54
CA GLY A 49 21.51 -13.69 -19.32
C GLY A 49 20.42 -12.62 -19.40
N LEU A 50 20.09 -11.97 -18.30
CA LEU A 50 19.13 -10.86 -18.29
C LEU A 50 19.63 -9.65 -19.08
N GLU A 51 20.88 -9.23 -18.88
CA GLU A 51 21.48 -8.15 -19.66
C GLU A 51 21.48 -8.47 -21.16
N TYR A 52 21.83 -9.70 -21.52
CA TYR A 52 21.78 -10.15 -22.90
C TYR A 52 20.34 -10.10 -23.46
N ALA A 53 19.35 -10.55 -22.71
CA ALA A 53 17.96 -10.50 -23.11
C ALA A 53 17.45 -9.06 -23.27
N LEU A 54 17.74 -8.18 -22.31
CA LEU A 54 17.34 -6.77 -22.36
C LEU A 54 17.94 -6.05 -23.57
N ASN A 55 19.20 -6.31 -23.88
CA ASN A 55 19.87 -5.76 -25.05
C ASN A 55 19.30 -6.33 -26.36
N ALA A 56 19.05 -7.64 -26.42
CA ALA A 56 18.53 -8.29 -27.63
C ALA A 56 17.11 -7.81 -27.97
N PHE A 57 16.28 -7.57 -26.96
CA PHE A 57 14.92 -7.07 -27.12
C PHE A 57 14.81 -5.54 -27.04
N GLU A 58 15.94 -4.83 -26.91
CA GLU A 58 16.01 -3.36 -26.87
C GLU A 58 15.14 -2.71 -25.75
N ILE A 59 14.96 -3.43 -24.64
CA ILE A 59 14.14 -2.97 -23.51
C ILE A 59 14.87 -1.87 -22.71
N ASN A 60 16.20 -1.83 -22.76
CA ASN A 60 17.05 -0.91 -22.00
C ASN A 60 17.47 0.34 -22.79
N LYS A 61 16.74 0.73 -23.84
CA LYS A 61 17.05 1.91 -24.65
C LYS A 61 17.04 3.23 -23.87
N THR A 62 16.24 3.30 -22.82
CA THR A 62 16.21 4.46 -21.91
C THR A 62 16.57 4.03 -20.50
N PRO A 63 17.28 4.87 -19.72
CA PRO A 63 17.51 4.61 -18.31
C PRO A 63 16.18 4.41 -17.59
N ASP A 64 15.95 3.22 -17.06
CA ASP A 64 14.72 2.87 -16.36
C ASP A 64 15.02 2.55 -14.89
N ILE A 65 14.41 3.34 -14.01
CA ILE A 65 14.55 3.18 -12.57
C ILE A 65 14.00 1.82 -12.09
N TYR A 66 13.02 1.26 -12.80
CA TYR A 66 12.45 -0.05 -12.51
C TYR A 66 13.44 -1.16 -12.79
N LEU A 67 14.13 -1.09 -13.96
CA LEU A 67 15.18 -2.03 -14.32
C LEU A 67 16.34 -1.97 -13.34
N ASN A 68 16.81 -0.78 -12.98
CA ASN A 68 17.88 -0.60 -12.00
C ASN A 68 17.51 -1.21 -10.64
N SER A 69 16.33 -0.94 -10.14
CA SER A 69 15.84 -1.50 -8.87
C SER A 69 15.68 -3.03 -8.92
N PHE A 70 15.27 -3.56 -10.07
CA PHE A 70 15.22 -5.00 -10.30
C PHE A 70 16.62 -5.64 -10.26
N PHE A 71 17.62 -5.03 -10.91
CA PHE A 71 19.01 -5.50 -10.87
C PHE A 71 19.61 -5.39 -9.47
N GLU A 72 19.33 -4.31 -8.72
CA GLU A 72 19.75 -4.18 -7.32
C GLU A 72 19.19 -5.32 -6.46
N THR A 73 17.92 -5.66 -6.67
CA THR A 73 17.27 -6.77 -5.96
C THR A 73 17.94 -8.10 -6.30
N LEU A 74 18.23 -8.34 -7.58
CA LEU A 74 18.88 -9.54 -8.06
C LEU A 74 20.30 -9.67 -7.50
N LEU A 75 21.08 -8.58 -7.51
CA LEU A 75 22.45 -8.52 -6.96
C LEU A 75 22.44 -8.74 -5.44
N GLY A 76 21.51 -8.15 -4.73
CA GLY A 76 21.35 -8.33 -3.28
C GLY A 76 21.06 -9.79 -2.90
N LEU A 77 20.33 -10.52 -3.74
CA LEU A 77 20.05 -11.93 -3.54
C LEU A 77 21.25 -12.82 -3.90
N LYS A 78 21.95 -12.50 -4.99
CA LYS A 78 23.15 -13.23 -5.42
C LYS A 78 24.26 -13.20 -4.37
N ASN A 79 24.47 -12.06 -3.72
CA ASN A 79 25.49 -11.88 -2.69
C ASN A 79 25.22 -12.68 -1.40
N LYS A 80 23.95 -13.07 -1.16
CA LYS A 80 23.55 -13.84 0.03
C LYS A 80 23.66 -15.35 -0.16
N ASN A 81 23.47 -15.85 -1.38
CA ASN A 81 23.55 -17.30 -1.70
C ASN A 81 23.84 -17.45 -3.21
N GLN A 82 24.44 -18.57 -3.61
CA GLN A 82 24.53 -18.93 -5.03
C GLN A 82 23.13 -19.18 -5.57
N LEU A 83 22.53 -18.16 -6.17
CA LEU A 83 21.13 -18.17 -6.58
C LEU A 83 21.02 -18.85 -7.96
N THR A 84 20.30 -19.96 -8.00
CA THR A 84 19.86 -20.54 -9.27
C THR A 84 18.63 -19.78 -9.80
N GLU A 85 18.38 -19.87 -11.13
CA GLU A 85 17.23 -19.23 -11.77
C GLU A 85 15.90 -19.65 -11.11
N ALA A 86 15.77 -20.93 -10.76
CA ALA A 86 14.56 -21.46 -10.11
C ALA A 86 14.37 -20.90 -8.68
N GLN A 87 15.44 -20.67 -7.94
CA GLN A 87 15.40 -20.05 -6.62
C GLN A 87 15.03 -18.58 -6.73
N PHE A 88 15.61 -17.87 -7.72
CA PHE A 88 15.25 -16.49 -7.98
C PHE A 88 13.76 -16.34 -8.32
N LEU A 89 13.23 -17.15 -9.24
CA LEU A 89 11.82 -17.09 -9.63
C LEU A 89 10.87 -17.37 -8.46
N ARG A 90 11.22 -18.32 -7.59
CA ARG A 90 10.44 -18.58 -6.35
C ARG A 90 10.45 -17.38 -5.41
N HIS A 91 11.61 -16.80 -5.18
CA HIS A 91 11.75 -15.63 -4.32
C HIS A 91 11.03 -14.41 -4.92
N TRP A 92 11.19 -14.17 -6.21
CA TRP A 92 10.53 -13.08 -6.92
C TRP A 92 9.00 -13.16 -6.80
N LYS A 93 8.41 -14.34 -6.95
CA LYS A 93 6.97 -14.54 -6.74
C LYS A 93 6.49 -14.12 -5.35
N GLN A 94 7.33 -14.24 -4.33
CA GLN A 94 6.98 -13.85 -2.95
C GLN A 94 7.13 -12.35 -2.69
N ILE A 95 8.10 -11.69 -3.35
CA ILE A 95 8.43 -10.30 -3.06
C ILE A 95 7.88 -9.29 -4.06
N LYS A 96 7.53 -9.68 -5.29
CA LYS A 96 7.13 -8.77 -6.38
C LYS A 96 6.02 -7.79 -5.98
N ASP A 97 5.05 -8.24 -5.19
CA ASP A 97 3.91 -7.42 -4.77
C ASP A 97 4.25 -6.48 -3.59
N LYS A 98 5.40 -6.71 -2.94
CA LYS A 98 5.91 -5.91 -1.83
C LYS A 98 7.15 -5.10 -2.20
N ALA A 99 7.73 -5.37 -3.37
CA ALA A 99 8.91 -4.68 -3.85
C ALA A 99 8.60 -3.21 -4.08
N SER A 100 9.42 -2.32 -3.52
CA SER A 100 9.29 -0.88 -3.67
C SER A 100 10.50 -0.32 -4.40
N ILE A 101 10.26 0.69 -5.21
CA ILE A 101 11.31 1.40 -5.94
C ILE A 101 11.64 2.67 -5.19
N LYS A 102 12.93 2.91 -4.95
CA LYS A 102 13.40 4.15 -4.38
C LYS A 102 13.39 5.23 -5.47
N THR A 103 12.40 6.09 -5.45
CA THR A 103 12.35 7.25 -6.33
C THR A 103 13.30 8.35 -5.83
N PRO A 104 13.95 9.11 -6.74
CA PRO A 104 14.74 10.29 -6.34
C PRO A 104 13.92 11.27 -5.51
N ALA A 105 14.54 11.88 -4.50
CA ALA A 105 13.87 12.81 -3.57
C ALA A 105 13.24 14.03 -4.28
N ASN A 106 13.77 14.41 -5.44
CA ASN A 106 13.35 15.59 -6.21
C ASN A 106 12.41 15.25 -7.39
N SER A 107 11.77 14.09 -7.39
CA SER A 107 10.78 13.78 -8.41
C SER A 107 9.56 14.69 -8.26
N ASN A 108 9.09 15.28 -9.38
CA ASN A 108 7.82 16.00 -9.42
C ASN A 108 6.67 15.00 -9.34
N ALA A 109 6.38 14.53 -8.15
CA ALA A 109 5.41 13.46 -7.88
C ALA A 109 4.68 13.72 -6.56
N VAL A 110 3.42 13.28 -6.51
CA VAL A 110 2.64 13.29 -5.27
C VAL A 110 3.21 12.23 -4.31
N LYS A 111 3.54 12.64 -3.09
CA LYS A 111 4.03 11.74 -2.03
C LYS A 111 2.86 11.17 -1.25
N VAL A 112 2.65 9.85 -1.35
CA VAL A 112 1.65 9.14 -0.56
C VAL A 112 2.33 8.45 0.61
N MET A 113 1.88 8.75 1.84
CA MET A 113 2.45 8.16 3.05
C MET A 113 1.43 8.07 4.18
N THR A 114 1.74 7.28 5.20
CA THR A 114 0.93 7.24 6.42
C THR A 114 1.18 8.48 7.27
N VAL A 115 0.19 8.89 8.08
CA VAL A 115 0.32 10.04 9.01
C VAL A 115 1.51 9.87 9.96
N HIS A 116 1.77 8.64 10.42
CA HIS A 116 2.93 8.35 11.28
C HIS A 116 4.27 8.64 10.59
N LYS A 117 4.39 8.37 9.29
CA LYS A 117 5.59 8.70 8.52
C LYS A 117 5.72 10.20 8.23
N ALA A 118 4.62 10.93 8.24
CA ALA A 118 4.61 12.36 8.05
C ALA A 118 5.01 13.16 9.33
N LYS A 119 5.11 12.49 10.49
CA LYS A 119 5.50 13.13 11.73
C LYS A 119 6.89 13.80 11.62
N GLY A 120 6.97 15.10 11.91
CA GLY A 120 8.20 15.89 11.80
C GLY A 120 8.53 16.38 10.39
N LEU A 121 7.71 16.07 9.38
CA LEU A 121 7.84 16.62 8.04
C LEU A 121 6.84 17.76 7.83
N GLU A 122 7.13 18.64 6.87
CA GLU A 122 6.30 19.74 6.44
C GLU A 122 6.09 19.69 4.93
N PHE A 123 4.90 20.06 4.46
CA PHE A 123 4.52 20.05 3.05
C PHE A 123 3.75 21.32 2.72
N GLU A 124 3.91 21.87 1.52
CA GLU A 124 3.15 23.05 1.09
C GLU A 124 1.65 22.77 1.05
N ALA A 125 1.25 21.66 0.51
CA ALA A 125 -0.14 21.22 0.44
C ALA A 125 -0.27 19.77 0.94
N VAL A 126 -1.29 19.49 1.74
CA VAL A 126 -1.61 18.15 2.25
C VAL A 126 -3.04 17.81 1.88
N ILE A 127 -3.20 16.62 1.32
CA ILE A 127 -4.49 16.04 0.98
C ILE A 127 -4.73 14.87 1.93
N ILE A 128 -5.80 14.93 2.71
CA ILE A 128 -6.23 13.84 3.58
C ILE A 128 -7.54 13.27 2.99
N PRO A 129 -7.45 12.17 2.23
CA PRO A 129 -8.62 11.48 1.75
C PRO A 129 -9.22 10.67 2.90
N PHE A 130 -10.54 10.68 3.05
CA PHE A 130 -11.25 9.78 3.97
C PHE A 130 -10.91 9.98 5.44
N ILE A 131 -11.16 11.18 5.96
CA ILE A 131 -11.08 11.50 7.40
C ILE A 131 -12.22 10.85 8.21
N ASP A 132 -13.14 10.16 7.53
CA ASP A 132 -14.37 9.55 8.02
C ASP A 132 -14.20 8.10 8.53
N ASN A 133 -12.98 7.68 8.82
CA ASN A 133 -12.72 6.37 9.41
C ASN A 133 -13.18 6.32 10.88
N ASP A 134 -13.90 5.26 11.22
CA ASP A 134 -14.28 4.99 12.61
C ASP A 134 -13.02 4.64 13.42
N TYR A 135 -12.81 5.38 14.53
CA TYR A 135 -11.62 5.20 15.36
C TYR A 135 -11.63 3.92 16.23
N ILE A 136 -12.78 3.27 16.34
CA ILE A 136 -12.94 1.99 17.08
C ILE A 136 -12.97 0.79 16.10
N GLU A 137 -13.15 1.00 14.79
CA GLU A 137 -13.24 -0.09 13.84
C GLU A 137 -11.90 -0.79 13.61
N GLY A 138 -11.78 -1.94 14.23
CA GLY A 138 -10.85 -2.99 13.82
C GLY A 138 -11.43 -4.32 14.26
N ARG A 139 -11.96 -5.11 13.35
CA ARG A 139 -12.52 -6.46 13.60
C ARG A 139 -11.60 -7.39 14.40
N ASN A 140 -10.36 -6.96 14.69
CA ASN A 140 -9.35 -7.70 15.43
C ASN A 140 -8.90 -7.03 16.74
N ASN A 141 -9.52 -5.91 17.14
CA ASN A 141 -9.17 -5.27 18.39
C ASN A 141 -9.59 -6.16 19.56
N LYS A 142 -8.65 -6.47 20.45
CA LYS A 142 -8.84 -7.30 21.63
C LYS A 142 -8.37 -6.56 22.85
N ILE A 143 -9.17 -6.60 23.92
CA ILE A 143 -8.73 -6.19 25.26
C ILE A 143 -8.36 -7.43 26.08
N TRP A 144 -7.27 -7.33 26.85
CA TRP A 144 -6.86 -8.38 27.77
C TRP A 144 -7.53 -8.13 29.11
N ALA A 145 -8.62 -8.84 29.37
CA ALA A 145 -9.42 -8.67 30.57
C ALA A 145 -9.17 -9.78 31.60
N ARG A 146 -9.14 -9.41 32.87
CA ARG A 146 -9.29 -10.39 33.96
C ARG A 146 -10.79 -10.63 34.17
N VAL A 147 -11.16 -11.88 34.07
CA VAL A 147 -12.52 -12.34 34.28
C VAL A 147 -12.55 -13.15 35.57
N ASP A 148 -13.36 -12.71 36.52
CA ASP A 148 -13.45 -13.30 37.84
C ASP A 148 -14.44 -14.51 37.85
N PHE A 149 -14.27 -15.46 36.93
CA PHE A 149 -14.95 -16.74 37.01
C PHE A 149 -14.01 -17.78 37.61
N GLU A 150 -14.51 -18.63 38.51
CA GLU A 150 -13.69 -19.68 39.19
C GLU A 150 -12.89 -20.51 38.17
N GLU A 151 -13.48 -20.83 37.04
CA GLU A 151 -12.87 -21.60 35.97
C GLU A 151 -11.73 -20.87 35.24
N THR A 152 -11.77 -19.52 35.19
CA THR A 152 -10.79 -18.69 34.46
C THR A 152 -9.71 -18.08 35.34
N ASN A 153 -9.80 -18.22 36.67
CA ASN A 153 -8.80 -17.67 37.60
C ASN A 153 -7.37 -18.20 37.36
N LYS A 154 -7.25 -19.43 36.81
CA LYS A 154 -5.96 -20.02 36.43
C LYS A 154 -5.36 -19.43 35.16
N LEU A 155 -6.15 -18.79 34.30
CA LEU A 155 -5.73 -18.24 33.00
C LEU A 155 -5.21 -16.78 33.09
N GLY A 156 -5.43 -16.11 34.20
CA GLY A 156 -4.99 -14.74 34.46
C GLY A 156 -5.75 -13.72 33.61
N LYS A 157 -5.35 -13.46 32.37
CA LYS A 157 -6.02 -12.55 31.43
C LYS A 157 -6.47 -13.29 30.19
N ILE A 158 -7.67 -13.03 29.71
CA ILE A 158 -8.20 -13.58 28.47
C ILE A 158 -8.41 -12.48 27.44
N PRO A 159 -8.18 -12.73 26.14
CA PRO A 159 -8.45 -11.76 25.09
C PRO A 159 -9.95 -11.75 24.77
N LEU A 160 -10.58 -10.59 24.93
CA LEU A 160 -11.98 -10.35 24.56
C LEU A 160 -12.04 -9.48 23.32
N GLY A 161 -12.88 -9.84 22.34
CA GLY A 161 -13.14 -8.99 21.18
C GLY A 161 -13.82 -7.69 21.61
N VAL A 162 -13.34 -6.57 21.09
CA VAL A 162 -13.90 -5.27 21.41
C VAL A 162 -15.28 -5.13 20.77
N SER A 163 -16.30 -4.97 21.58
CA SER A 163 -17.67 -4.71 21.17
C SER A 163 -18.42 -3.96 22.27
N LYS A 164 -19.44 -3.20 21.90
CA LYS A 164 -20.29 -2.48 22.85
C LYS A 164 -20.95 -3.40 23.88
N ASN A 165 -21.12 -4.68 23.57
CA ASN A 165 -21.68 -5.66 24.50
C ASN A 165 -20.82 -5.86 25.76
N LEU A 166 -19.54 -5.49 25.73
CA LEU A 166 -18.65 -5.58 26.90
C LEU A 166 -19.08 -4.68 28.06
N GLU A 167 -19.89 -3.66 27.81
CA GLU A 167 -20.47 -2.83 28.85
C GLU A 167 -21.39 -3.63 29.82
N ASN A 168 -21.93 -4.77 29.34
CA ASN A 168 -22.85 -5.61 30.09
C ASN A 168 -22.17 -6.72 30.91
N PHE A 169 -20.83 -6.89 30.77
CA PHE A 169 -20.05 -7.97 31.41
C PHE A 169 -19.51 -7.62 32.80
N GLY A 170 -20.18 -6.73 33.55
CA GLY A 170 -19.77 -6.33 34.90
C GLY A 170 -18.82 -5.14 34.91
N SER A 171 -18.70 -4.49 36.08
CA SER A 171 -18.03 -3.19 36.23
C SER A 171 -16.54 -3.21 35.81
N LYS A 172 -15.82 -4.28 36.08
CA LYS A 172 -14.38 -4.38 35.75
C LYS A 172 -14.15 -4.40 34.23
N ILE A 173 -14.92 -5.20 33.48
CA ILE A 173 -14.80 -5.30 32.02
C ILE A 173 -15.31 -4.02 31.37
N LYS A 174 -16.44 -3.48 31.88
CA LYS A 174 -16.95 -2.19 31.43
C LYS A 174 -15.92 -1.08 31.57
N ASN A 175 -15.25 -0.96 32.71
CA ASN A 175 -14.22 0.07 32.92
C ASN A 175 -13.03 -0.12 31.97
N GLN A 176 -12.61 -1.35 31.69
CA GLN A 176 -11.55 -1.61 30.72
C GLN A 176 -11.96 -1.29 29.29
N TYR A 177 -13.22 -1.53 28.93
CA TYR A 177 -13.78 -1.14 27.63
C TYR A 177 -13.81 0.37 27.48
N VAL A 178 -14.32 1.11 28.48
CA VAL A 178 -14.37 2.59 28.47
C VAL A 178 -12.96 3.20 28.42
N ASP A 179 -11.99 2.63 29.16
CA ASP A 179 -10.59 3.05 29.10
C ASP A 179 -9.98 2.80 27.70
N PHE A 180 -10.29 1.66 27.08
CA PHE A 180 -9.88 1.36 25.72
C PHE A 180 -10.49 2.36 24.71
N GLU A 181 -11.79 2.62 24.82
CA GLU A 181 -12.50 3.57 23.96
C GLU A 181 -11.94 4.98 24.10
N SER A 182 -11.70 5.44 25.33
CA SER A 182 -11.09 6.74 25.61
C SER A 182 -9.68 6.87 25.02
N LYS A 183 -8.87 5.82 25.09
CA LYS A 183 -7.55 5.77 24.46
C LYS A 183 -7.63 5.80 22.94
N ALA A 184 -8.56 5.05 22.36
CA ALA A 184 -8.76 5.05 20.91
C ALA A 184 -9.17 6.44 20.38
N VAL A 185 -10.04 7.15 21.09
CA VAL A 185 -10.41 8.54 20.77
C VAL A 185 -9.19 9.46 20.87
N LEU A 186 -8.42 9.35 21.94
CA LEU A 186 -7.20 10.17 22.13
C LEU A 186 -6.18 9.92 21.03
N ASP A 187 -5.94 8.66 20.67
CA ASP A 187 -5.03 8.31 19.58
C ASP A 187 -5.51 8.86 18.23
N ALA A 188 -6.83 8.81 18.01
CA ALA A 188 -7.46 9.36 16.81
C ALA A 188 -7.30 10.88 16.72
N ILE A 189 -7.51 11.61 17.83
CA ILE A 189 -7.30 13.06 17.91
C ILE A 189 -5.82 13.40 17.68
N ASN A 190 -4.90 12.67 18.29
CA ASN A 190 -3.47 12.88 18.10
C ASN A 190 -3.04 12.64 16.64
N LEU A 191 -3.60 11.61 16.00
CA LEU A 191 -3.36 11.32 14.59
C LEU A 191 -3.85 12.47 13.70
N LEU A 192 -5.05 12.95 13.97
CA LEU A 192 -5.64 14.08 13.26
C LEU A 192 -4.81 15.35 13.45
N TYR A 193 -4.41 15.66 14.68
CA TYR A 193 -3.53 16.79 15.00
C TYR A 193 -2.23 16.72 14.20
N VAL A 194 -1.56 15.56 14.17
CA VAL A 194 -0.33 15.39 13.38
C VAL A 194 -0.62 15.62 11.90
N ALA A 195 -1.71 15.09 11.36
CA ALA A 195 -2.03 15.24 9.94
C ALA A 195 -2.33 16.70 9.55
N THR A 196 -3.13 17.40 10.36
CA THR A 196 -3.58 18.77 10.07
C THR A 196 -2.51 19.83 10.33
N THR A 197 -1.48 19.52 11.10
CA THR A 197 -0.33 20.43 11.36
C THR A 197 0.84 20.23 10.40
N ARG A 198 0.70 19.38 9.37
CA ARG A 198 1.78 19.15 8.36
C ARG A 198 1.77 20.13 7.20
N PRO A 199 0.61 20.66 6.74
CA PRO A 199 0.61 21.65 5.67
C PRO A 199 1.13 22.99 6.15
N SER A 200 1.86 23.72 5.27
CA SER A 200 2.29 25.10 5.50
C SER A 200 1.46 26.12 4.71
N LYS A 201 0.72 25.69 3.68
CA LYS A 201 -0.09 26.59 2.85
C LYS A 201 -1.53 26.10 2.70
N GLU A 202 -1.74 24.83 2.37
CA GLU A 202 -3.07 24.32 2.02
C GLU A 202 -3.35 22.95 2.63
N LEU A 203 -4.54 22.80 3.20
CA LEU A 203 -5.07 21.54 3.70
C LEU A 203 -6.37 21.20 2.97
N HIS A 204 -6.38 20.04 2.31
CA HIS A 204 -7.55 19.51 1.62
C HIS A 204 -8.07 18.27 2.37
N LEU A 205 -9.30 18.36 2.88
CA LEU A 205 -9.98 17.27 3.58
C LEU A 205 -11.13 16.74 2.72
N PHE A 206 -11.19 15.42 2.57
CA PHE A 206 -12.30 14.76 1.88
C PHE A 206 -13.04 13.86 2.86
N VAL A 207 -14.36 13.99 2.89
CA VAL A 207 -15.26 13.30 3.82
C VAL A 207 -16.47 12.77 3.07
N ASP A 208 -16.85 11.53 3.34
CA ASP A 208 -18.10 10.96 2.86
C ASP A 208 -19.29 11.59 3.63
N LYS A 209 -20.30 12.09 2.90
CA LYS A 209 -21.46 12.77 3.47
C LYS A 209 -22.25 11.90 4.45
N GLU A 210 -22.43 10.63 4.12
CA GLU A 210 -23.20 9.71 4.95
C GLU A 210 -22.47 9.38 6.25
N LYS A 211 -21.15 9.31 6.20
CA LYS A 211 -20.32 8.99 7.35
C LYS A 211 -20.02 10.20 8.24
N ALA A 212 -19.97 11.41 7.69
CA ALA A 212 -19.66 12.63 8.44
C ALA A 212 -20.60 12.86 9.64
N ASN A 213 -21.82 12.37 9.57
CA ASN A 213 -22.83 12.52 10.62
C ASN A 213 -22.77 11.42 11.69
N LYS A 214 -21.93 10.39 11.53
CA LYS A 214 -21.79 9.32 12.53
C LYS A 214 -20.92 9.80 13.70
N GLN A 215 -21.42 9.66 14.92
CA GLN A 215 -20.76 10.14 16.15
C GLN A 215 -19.38 9.52 16.42
N ASN A 216 -19.08 8.36 15.85
CA ASN A 216 -17.89 7.57 16.18
C ASN A 216 -16.78 7.67 15.12
N ASN A 217 -16.71 8.75 14.34
CA ASN A 217 -15.67 8.93 13.35
C ASN A 217 -14.86 10.22 13.56
N LEU A 218 -13.64 10.25 12.97
CA LEU A 218 -12.75 11.40 13.06
C LEU A 218 -13.32 12.66 12.42
N ALA A 219 -14.12 12.54 11.36
CA ALA A 219 -14.75 13.68 10.72
C ALA A 219 -15.72 14.39 11.67
N HIS A 220 -16.54 13.62 12.40
CA HIS A 220 -17.43 14.19 13.40
C HIS A 220 -16.68 14.93 14.50
N VAL A 221 -15.62 14.33 15.03
CA VAL A 221 -14.74 14.97 16.04
C VAL A 221 -14.14 16.28 15.49
N PHE A 222 -13.63 16.25 14.27
CA PHE A 222 -13.01 17.43 13.65
C PHE A 222 -14.02 18.57 13.45
N PHE A 223 -15.16 18.29 12.83
CA PHE A 223 -16.16 19.32 12.53
C PHE A 223 -16.94 19.81 13.77
N SER A 224 -17.08 18.98 14.80
CA SER A 224 -17.66 19.45 16.09
C SER A 224 -16.73 20.38 16.83
N THR A 225 -15.40 20.23 16.65
CA THR A 225 -14.39 21.10 17.27
C THR A 225 -14.22 22.40 16.49
N TYR A 226 -14.38 22.36 15.17
CA TYR A 226 -14.21 23.50 14.26
C TYR A 226 -15.46 23.74 13.40
N PRO A 227 -16.58 24.19 13.98
CA PRO A 227 -17.84 24.36 13.25
C PRO A 227 -17.74 25.38 12.12
N ASP A 228 -16.94 26.43 12.26
CA ASP A 228 -16.75 27.48 11.25
C ASP A 228 -16.15 26.96 9.94
N LEU A 229 -15.47 25.82 9.97
CA LEU A 229 -14.92 25.16 8.79
C LEU A 229 -16.00 24.50 7.93
N MET A 230 -17.17 24.24 8.49
CA MET A 230 -18.33 23.74 7.76
C MET A 230 -18.84 24.73 6.72
N ASP A 231 -18.70 26.02 6.95
CA ASP A 231 -19.17 27.07 6.04
C ASP A 231 -18.33 27.18 4.76
N ASN A 232 -17.09 26.74 4.81
CA ASN A 232 -16.16 26.70 3.67
C ASN A 232 -16.21 25.39 2.87
N LYS A 233 -17.12 24.49 3.18
CA LYS A 233 -17.25 23.23 2.48
C LYS A 233 -17.85 23.40 1.08
N LYS A 234 -17.19 22.81 0.08
CA LYS A 234 -17.75 22.65 -1.27
C LYS A 234 -18.32 21.24 -1.39
N GLU A 235 -19.61 21.18 -1.67
CA GLU A 235 -20.26 19.89 -1.97
C GLU A 235 -19.94 19.47 -3.41
N ARG A 236 -19.40 18.27 -3.57
CA ARG A 236 -19.24 17.62 -4.87
C ARG A 236 -19.75 16.19 -4.78
N ASN A 237 -20.94 15.95 -5.37
CA ASN A 237 -21.59 14.64 -5.40
C ASN A 237 -21.74 14.02 -3.98
N ALA A 238 -21.03 12.92 -3.72
CA ALA A 238 -21.10 12.17 -2.47
C ALA A 238 -20.11 12.62 -1.39
N PHE A 239 -19.21 13.59 -1.67
CA PHE A 239 -18.14 13.99 -0.75
C PHE A 239 -18.23 15.47 -0.37
N PHE A 240 -17.89 15.78 0.87
CA PHE A 240 -17.54 17.13 1.29
C PHE A 240 -16.03 17.34 1.07
N THR A 241 -15.68 18.48 0.52
CA THR A 241 -14.28 18.91 0.40
C THR A 241 -14.15 20.21 1.18
N CYS A 242 -13.32 20.23 2.20
CA CYS A 242 -12.92 21.42 2.91
C CYS A 242 -11.52 21.81 2.48
N VAL A 243 -11.32 23.01 1.98
CA VAL A 243 -10.01 23.57 1.61
C VAL A 243 -9.71 24.70 2.59
N LEU A 244 -8.63 24.55 3.34
CA LEU A 244 -8.14 25.56 4.29
C LEU A 244 -6.86 26.15 3.69
N ALA A 245 -6.85 27.44 3.45
CA ALA A 245 -5.63 28.22 3.26
C ALA A 245 -5.10 28.60 4.65
N LEU A 246 -3.85 28.27 4.95
CA LEU A 246 -3.18 28.50 6.22
C LEU A 246 -2.31 29.76 6.16
#